data_d957163f04c001f4eab42fadb50b0ed2
#
_entry.id   d957163f04c001f4eab42fadb50b0ed2
#
_cell.length_a   1.000
_cell.length_b   1.000
_cell.length_c   1.000
_cell.angle_alpha   90.00
_cell.angle_beta   90.00
_cell.angle_gamma   90.00
#
_symmetry.space_group_name_H-M   'P 1'
#
loop_
_entity.id
_entity.type
_entity.pdbx_description
1 polymer ?
#
loop_
_entity_poly.entity_id
_entity_poly.type
_entity_poly.pdbx_seq_one_letter_code
_entity_poly.pdbx_strand_id
1 'polypeptide(L)'
;MKNICQLLSEKDFDVICPNLLNQETPFEYSQEELAYRNFTENIGFVNASEEIKSLLLDIKDKYKKVYIVGFSVGATIAWLCSEEDCLDGIVGYYGSRIRNFVGIDPLCPTILFFPEREQTFTVDQLISSLEKKNIEIHKFYGQHGFSDPYSSKYDEKSAQEALNRMVDFLLKH
;
A
#
# COMPACT_ATOMS: atom_id res chain seq x y z
N MET A 1 7.62 -6.24 -6.29
CA MET A 1 8.17 -5.89 -4.96
C MET A 1 9.69 -5.75 -4.94
N LYS A 2 10.50 -6.75 -5.36
CA LYS A 2 11.98 -6.66 -5.28
C LYS A 2 12.57 -5.36 -5.85
N ASN A 3 12.09 -4.89 -7.00
CA ASN A 3 12.57 -3.64 -7.63
C ASN A 3 12.29 -2.39 -6.76
N ILE A 4 11.15 -2.33 -6.08
CA ILE A 4 10.82 -1.21 -5.18
C ILE A 4 11.69 -1.27 -3.91
N CYS A 5 11.87 -2.46 -3.32
CA CYS A 5 12.75 -2.62 -2.16
C CYS A 5 14.19 -2.20 -2.49
N GLN A 6 14.71 -2.62 -3.65
CA GLN A 6 16.05 -2.22 -4.10
C GLN A 6 16.14 -0.71 -4.29
N LEU A 7 15.18 -0.09 -4.99
CA LEU A 7 15.16 1.35 -5.23
C LEU A 7 15.14 2.16 -3.91
N LEU A 8 14.35 1.73 -2.93
CA LEU A 8 14.33 2.38 -1.62
C LEU A 8 15.65 2.19 -0.86
N SER A 9 16.24 0.99 -0.93
CA SER A 9 17.57 0.75 -0.33
C SER A 9 18.66 1.61 -0.97
N GLU A 10 18.60 1.85 -2.28
CA GLU A 10 19.51 2.77 -2.99
C GLU A 10 19.34 4.25 -2.58
N LYS A 11 18.28 4.56 -1.84
CA LYS A 11 17.97 5.88 -1.26
C LYS A 11 18.17 5.91 0.27
N ASP A 12 18.99 5.02 0.79
CA ASP A 12 19.35 4.90 2.20
C ASP A 12 18.19 4.55 3.16
N PHE A 13 17.13 3.88 2.63
CA PHE A 13 16.11 3.29 3.48
C PHE A 13 16.45 1.84 3.82
N ASP A 14 16.33 1.47 5.09
CA ASP A 14 16.25 0.07 5.50
C ASP A 14 14.87 -0.47 5.14
N VAL A 15 14.81 -1.57 4.40
CA VAL A 15 13.55 -2.08 3.85
C VAL A 15 13.24 -3.46 4.42
N ILE A 16 12.06 -3.60 5.02
CA ILE A 16 11.50 -4.89 5.47
C ILE A 16 10.30 -5.21 4.57
N CYS A 17 10.29 -6.41 3.99
CA CYS A 17 9.17 -6.90 3.19
C CYS A 17 8.58 -8.16 3.84
N PRO A 18 7.54 -8.03 4.68
CA PRO A 18 6.96 -9.14 5.42
C PRO A 18 6.28 -10.16 4.49
N ASN A 19 6.41 -11.44 4.81
CA ASN A 19 5.70 -12.52 4.11
C ASN A 19 4.33 -12.75 4.75
N LEU A 20 3.35 -11.96 4.36
CA LEU A 20 1.99 -12.01 4.92
C LEU A 20 1.24 -13.31 4.64
N LEU A 21 1.69 -14.13 3.69
CA LEU A 21 1.04 -15.40 3.37
C LEU A 21 1.60 -16.56 4.20
N ASN A 22 2.73 -16.37 4.90
CA ASN A 22 3.45 -17.41 5.65
C ASN A 22 3.75 -18.66 4.81
N GLN A 23 3.95 -18.49 3.49
CA GLN A 23 4.25 -19.55 2.54
C GLN A 23 5.72 -19.47 2.09
N GLU A 24 6.38 -20.60 1.99
CA GLU A 24 7.77 -20.69 1.51
C GLU A 24 7.88 -20.34 0.02
N THR A 25 6.86 -20.71 -0.77
CA THR A 25 6.85 -20.49 -2.22
C THR A 25 5.78 -19.47 -2.58
N PRO A 26 6.13 -18.36 -3.25
CA PRO A 26 5.15 -17.39 -3.70
C PRO A 26 4.26 -17.97 -4.80
N PHE A 27 3.04 -17.44 -4.91
CA PHE A 27 2.17 -17.74 -6.05
C PHE A 27 2.77 -17.20 -7.35
N GLU A 28 2.57 -17.93 -8.44
CA GLU A 28 2.89 -17.46 -9.77
C GLU A 28 2.00 -16.26 -10.17
N TYR A 29 2.48 -15.40 -11.05
CA TYR A 29 1.72 -14.23 -11.51
C TYR A 29 0.36 -14.59 -12.14
N SER A 30 0.30 -15.73 -12.83
CA SER A 30 -0.93 -16.30 -13.39
C SER A 30 -1.96 -16.74 -12.34
N GLN A 31 -1.56 -16.81 -11.07
CA GLN A 31 -2.37 -17.28 -9.95
C GLN A 31 -2.85 -16.14 -9.04
N GLU A 32 -2.87 -14.90 -9.51
CA GLU A 32 -3.24 -13.70 -8.73
C GLU A 32 -4.60 -13.88 -8.02
N GLU A 33 -5.61 -14.40 -8.72
CA GLU A 33 -6.94 -14.65 -8.16
C GLU A 33 -6.90 -15.69 -7.04
N LEU A 34 -6.12 -16.77 -7.22
CA LEU A 34 -5.93 -17.81 -6.22
C LEU A 34 -5.22 -17.26 -4.99
N ALA A 35 -4.17 -16.46 -5.19
CA ALA A 35 -3.43 -15.79 -4.13
C ALA A 35 -4.33 -14.86 -3.32
N TYR A 36 -5.15 -14.06 -4.01
CA TYR A 36 -6.08 -13.14 -3.36
C TYR A 36 -7.15 -13.89 -2.55
N ARG A 37 -7.72 -14.96 -3.10
CA ARG A 37 -8.68 -15.81 -2.39
C ARG A 37 -8.04 -16.47 -1.17
N ASN A 38 -6.84 -17.03 -1.31
CA ASN A 38 -6.10 -17.62 -0.19
C ASN A 38 -5.90 -16.58 0.93
N PHE A 39 -5.46 -15.36 0.58
CA PHE A 39 -5.30 -14.29 1.55
C PHE A 39 -6.63 -13.98 2.26
N THR A 40 -7.72 -13.79 1.52
CA THR A 40 -9.01 -13.37 2.10
C THR A 40 -9.67 -14.43 2.94
N GLU A 41 -9.51 -15.72 2.61
CA GLU A 41 -10.13 -16.84 3.32
C GLU A 41 -9.32 -17.30 4.54
N ASN A 42 -7.98 -17.26 4.46
CA ASN A 42 -7.12 -17.84 5.49
C ASN A 42 -6.46 -16.81 6.42
N ILE A 43 -6.30 -15.56 5.99
CA ILE A 43 -5.60 -14.52 6.75
C ILE A 43 -6.53 -13.34 7.01
N GLY A 44 -6.95 -12.65 5.94
CA GLY A 44 -7.79 -11.47 5.99
C GLY A 44 -7.03 -10.19 6.36
N PHE A 45 -7.68 -9.06 6.09
CA PHE A 45 -7.06 -7.74 6.25
C PHE A 45 -6.78 -7.39 7.71
N VAL A 46 -7.69 -7.73 8.62
CA VAL A 46 -7.56 -7.39 10.03
C VAL A 46 -6.38 -8.15 10.65
N ASN A 47 -6.32 -9.47 10.48
CA ASN A 47 -5.23 -10.26 11.06
C ASN A 47 -3.87 -9.85 10.48
N ALA A 48 -3.80 -9.62 9.15
CA ALA A 48 -2.58 -9.14 8.52
C ALA A 48 -2.16 -7.75 9.05
N SER A 49 -3.11 -6.86 9.33
CA SER A 49 -2.78 -5.56 9.94
C SER A 49 -2.25 -5.71 11.37
N GLU A 50 -2.78 -6.63 12.17
CA GLU A 50 -2.26 -6.90 13.51
C GLU A 50 -0.83 -7.47 13.49
N GLU A 51 -0.50 -8.32 12.50
CA GLU A 51 0.87 -8.80 12.30
C GLU A 51 1.82 -7.63 11.98
N ILE A 52 1.40 -6.69 11.11
CA ILE A 52 2.18 -5.49 10.80
C ILE A 52 2.31 -4.58 12.02
N LYS A 53 1.26 -4.37 12.80
CA LYS A 53 1.33 -3.58 14.05
C LYS A 53 2.29 -4.20 15.05
N SER A 54 2.31 -5.52 15.19
CA SER A 54 3.30 -6.21 16.02
C SER A 54 4.73 -5.96 15.53
N LEU A 55 4.98 -6.04 14.22
CA LEU A 55 6.26 -5.72 13.64
C LEU A 55 6.67 -4.24 13.90
N LEU A 56 5.73 -3.30 13.79
CA LEU A 56 5.97 -1.89 14.08
C LEU A 56 6.43 -1.69 15.53
N LEU A 57 5.81 -2.37 16.50
CA LEU A 57 6.25 -2.32 17.90
C LEU A 57 7.67 -2.83 18.09
N ASP A 58 8.09 -3.85 17.33
CA ASP A 58 9.43 -4.42 17.41
C ASP A 58 10.52 -3.51 16.82
N ILE A 59 10.15 -2.61 15.91
CA ILE A 59 11.11 -1.77 15.17
C ILE A 59 11.09 -0.29 15.56
N LYS A 60 10.01 0.24 16.12
CA LYS A 60 9.79 1.67 16.38
C LYS A 60 10.95 2.36 17.13
N ASP A 61 11.58 1.67 18.05
CA ASP A 61 12.67 2.21 18.86
C ASP A 61 14.05 2.04 18.19
N LYS A 62 14.12 1.35 17.04
CA LYS A 62 15.35 1.09 16.30
C LYS A 62 15.61 2.10 15.19
N TYR A 63 14.57 2.77 14.72
CA TYR A 63 14.62 3.72 13.61
C TYR A 63 14.08 5.08 14.02
N LYS A 64 14.60 6.12 13.39
CA LYS A 64 14.16 7.51 13.63
C LYS A 64 12.82 7.81 12.98
N LYS A 65 12.55 7.15 11.86
CA LYS A 65 11.33 7.27 11.06
C LYS A 65 10.92 5.92 10.55
N VAL A 66 9.62 5.64 10.56
CA VAL A 66 9.02 4.39 10.10
C VAL A 66 7.87 4.68 9.14
N TYR A 67 7.93 4.08 7.96
CA TYR A 67 6.91 4.22 6.92
C TYR A 67 6.36 2.89 6.48
N ILE A 68 5.13 2.89 6.00
CA ILE A 68 4.56 1.72 5.31
C ILE A 68 4.27 2.10 3.86
N VAL A 69 4.80 1.30 2.93
CA VAL A 69 4.45 1.37 1.50
C VAL A 69 3.70 0.10 1.13
N GLY A 70 2.45 0.24 0.72
CA GLY A 70 1.58 -0.88 0.39
C GLY A 70 1.02 -0.83 -1.02
N PHE A 71 0.87 -2.02 -1.65
CA PHE A 71 0.29 -2.19 -2.98
C PHE A 71 -0.91 -3.13 -2.89
N SER A 72 -2.03 -2.76 -3.49
CA SER A 72 -3.26 -3.58 -3.52
C SER A 72 -3.72 -3.99 -2.11
N VAL A 73 -3.62 -5.28 -1.77
CA VAL A 73 -3.86 -5.81 -0.41
C VAL A 73 -3.00 -5.05 0.61
N GLY A 74 -1.71 -4.89 0.32
CA GLY A 74 -0.78 -4.17 1.20
C GLY A 74 -1.16 -2.71 1.43
N ALA A 75 -1.75 -2.03 0.46
CA ALA A 75 -2.23 -0.66 0.64
C ALA A 75 -3.43 -0.58 1.60
N THR A 76 -4.30 -1.57 1.57
CA THR A 76 -5.40 -1.65 2.54
C THR A 76 -4.90 -2.00 3.94
N ILE A 77 -3.88 -2.85 4.06
CA ILE A 77 -3.23 -3.15 5.34
C ILE A 77 -2.53 -1.91 5.89
N ALA A 78 -1.78 -1.19 5.05
CA ALA A 78 -1.15 0.08 5.43
C ALA A 78 -2.19 1.08 5.97
N TRP A 79 -3.34 1.19 5.29
CA TRP A 79 -4.47 2.01 5.74
C TRP A 79 -4.98 1.60 7.13
N LEU A 80 -5.13 0.29 7.40
CA LEU A 80 -5.53 -0.24 8.71
C LEU A 80 -4.51 0.05 9.82
N CYS A 81 -3.24 0.28 9.47
CA CYS A 81 -2.18 0.65 10.41
C CYS A 81 -2.04 2.17 10.59
N SER A 82 -2.80 3.00 9.86
CA SER A 82 -2.59 4.46 9.83
C SER A 82 -2.92 5.19 11.13
N GLU A 83 -3.57 4.53 12.07
CA GLU A 83 -3.86 5.04 13.41
C GLU A 83 -2.76 4.70 14.44
N GLU A 84 -1.64 4.06 14.01
CA GLU A 84 -0.50 3.80 14.88
C GLU A 84 0.37 5.04 15.02
N ASP A 85 0.66 5.43 16.25
CA ASP A 85 1.41 6.65 16.61
C ASP A 85 2.91 6.58 16.29
N CYS A 86 3.42 5.40 16.01
CA CYS A 86 4.82 5.17 15.65
C CYS A 86 5.11 5.33 14.16
N LEU A 87 4.12 5.69 13.34
CA LEU A 87 4.28 5.86 11.89
C LEU A 87 4.53 7.32 11.52
N ASP A 88 5.55 7.55 10.72
CA ASP A 88 5.87 8.86 10.11
C ASP A 88 5.19 9.05 8.76
N GLY A 89 4.65 8.00 8.17
CA GLY A 89 3.83 8.13 6.97
C GLY A 89 3.45 6.81 6.30
N ILE A 90 2.42 6.91 5.46
CA ILE A 90 1.88 5.78 4.68
C ILE A 90 1.76 6.15 3.21
N VAL A 91 2.17 5.24 2.35
CA VAL A 91 1.95 5.29 0.90
C VAL A 91 1.12 4.08 0.47
N GLY A 92 -0.04 4.32 -0.13
CA GLY A 92 -0.93 3.25 -0.60
C GLY A 92 -1.20 3.30 -2.10
N TYR A 93 -0.89 2.23 -2.82
CA TYR A 93 -1.17 2.08 -4.25
C TYR A 93 -2.39 1.19 -4.47
N TYR A 94 -3.38 1.71 -5.16
CA TYR A 94 -4.63 1.04 -5.57
C TYR A 94 -5.26 0.15 -4.50
N GLY A 95 -5.36 0.67 -3.26
CA GLY A 95 -5.96 0.00 -2.11
C GLY A 95 -7.49 -0.12 -2.23
N SER A 96 -7.97 -1.03 -3.04
CA SER A 96 -9.39 -1.14 -3.41
C SER A 96 -10.30 -1.43 -2.21
N ARG A 97 -9.79 -2.13 -1.18
CA ARG A 97 -10.57 -2.46 0.03
C ARG A 97 -10.58 -1.39 1.09
N ILE A 98 -9.86 -0.28 0.92
CA ILE A 98 -9.98 0.92 1.77
C ILE A 98 -11.44 1.36 1.87
N ARG A 99 -12.25 1.14 0.81
CA ARG A 99 -13.69 1.43 0.82
C ARG A 99 -14.49 0.73 1.92
N ASN A 100 -13.97 -0.36 2.48
CA ASN A 100 -14.60 -1.09 3.57
C ASN A 100 -14.20 -0.52 4.95
N PHE A 101 -13.23 0.39 4.99
CA PHE A 101 -12.60 0.92 6.21
C PHE A 101 -12.49 2.45 6.19
N VAL A 102 -13.44 3.12 5.54
CA VAL A 102 -13.45 4.60 5.40
C VAL A 102 -13.61 5.33 6.74
N GLY A 103 -14.01 4.62 7.80
CA GLY A 103 -14.12 5.19 9.16
C GLY A 103 -12.78 5.48 9.83
N ILE A 104 -11.68 4.94 9.34
CA ILE A 104 -10.34 5.17 9.88
C ILE A 104 -9.90 6.62 9.63
N ASP A 105 -9.32 7.26 10.64
CA ASP A 105 -8.72 8.59 10.56
C ASP A 105 -7.22 8.51 10.78
N PRO A 106 -6.39 8.57 9.70
CA PRO A 106 -4.94 8.47 9.81
C PRO A 106 -4.34 9.49 10.77
N LEU A 107 -3.46 9.04 11.67
CA LEU A 107 -2.70 9.89 12.59
C LEU A 107 -1.36 10.34 11.98
N CYS A 108 -0.90 9.71 10.92
CA CYS A 108 0.33 10.05 10.22
C CYS A 108 0.03 10.64 8.83
N PRO A 109 0.97 11.39 8.24
CA PRO A 109 0.92 11.77 6.84
C PRO A 109 0.59 10.56 5.96
N THR A 110 -0.36 10.72 5.06
CA THR A 110 -0.84 9.61 4.23
C THR A 110 -1.03 10.08 2.79
N ILE A 111 -0.47 9.32 1.83
CA ILE A 111 -0.67 9.54 0.41
C ILE A 111 -1.22 8.27 -0.24
N LEU A 112 -2.30 8.43 -1.01
CA LEU A 112 -2.97 7.33 -1.70
C LEU A 112 -2.99 7.56 -3.21
N PHE A 113 -2.62 6.53 -3.95
CA PHE A 113 -2.62 6.50 -5.40
C PHE A 113 -3.70 5.56 -5.90
N PHE A 114 -4.70 6.09 -6.58
CA PHE A 114 -5.77 5.30 -7.18
C PHE A 114 -5.66 5.30 -8.71
N PRO A 115 -6.05 4.19 -9.37
CA PRO A 115 -6.22 4.20 -10.81
C PRO A 115 -7.47 4.98 -11.19
N GLU A 116 -7.55 5.43 -12.43
CA GLU A 116 -8.76 6.06 -12.98
C GLU A 116 -9.95 5.09 -13.00
N ARG A 117 -9.68 3.79 -13.17
CA ARG A 117 -10.71 2.75 -13.31
C ARG A 117 -10.43 1.53 -12.44
N GLU A 118 -11.46 1.12 -11.73
CA GLU A 118 -11.55 -0.17 -11.03
C GLU A 118 -12.77 -0.96 -11.53
N GLN A 119 -12.67 -2.28 -11.53
CA GLN A 119 -13.74 -3.13 -12.05
C GLN A 119 -14.91 -3.30 -11.07
N THR A 120 -14.65 -3.23 -9.77
CA THR A 120 -15.60 -3.65 -8.73
C THR A 120 -16.23 -2.48 -7.97
N PHE A 121 -15.81 -1.23 -8.23
CA PHE A 121 -16.35 -0.04 -7.58
C PHE A 121 -15.99 1.24 -8.34
N THR A 122 -16.65 2.33 -8.01
CA THR A 122 -16.37 3.65 -8.57
C THR A 122 -15.30 4.35 -7.74
N VAL A 123 -14.13 4.60 -8.33
CA VAL A 123 -12.99 5.23 -7.65
C VAL A 123 -13.35 6.61 -7.09
N ASP A 124 -14.10 7.42 -7.85
CA ASP A 124 -14.49 8.76 -7.41
C ASP A 124 -15.39 8.73 -6.17
N GLN A 125 -16.24 7.72 -6.00
CA GLN A 125 -17.03 7.55 -4.78
C GLN A 125 -16.15 7.26 -3.56
N LEU A 126 -15.12 6.43 -3.72
CA LEU A 126 -14.16 6.19 -2.65
C LEU A 126 -13.39 7.46 -2.31
N ILE A 127 -12.86 8.17 -3.31
CA ILE A 127 -12.15 9.43 -3.10
C ILE A 127 -13.03 10.43 -2.34
N SER A 128 -14.27 10.62 -2.77
CA SER A 128 -15.22 11.53 -2.10
C SER A 128 -15.51 11.13 -0.64
N SER A 129 -15.50 9.84 -0.32
CA SER A 129 -15.65 9.39 1.07
C SER A 129 -14.43 9.68 1.95
N LEU A 130 -13.27 9.93 1.34
CA LEU A 130 -12.00 10.23 2.01
C LEU A 130 -11.64 11.72 2.02
N GLU A 131 -12.33 12.59 1.25
CA GLU A 131 -12.02 14.02 1.08
C GLU A 131 -11.97 14.83 2.39
N LYS A 132 -12.70 14.39 3.42
CA LYS A 132 -12.72 15.08 4.73
C LYS A 132 -11.51 14.75 5.60
N LYS A 133 -10.69 13.79 5.19
CA LYS A 133 -9.51 13.35 5.93
C LYS A 133 -8.31 14.17 5.48
N ASN A 134 -7.38 14.41 6.39
CA ASN A 134 -6.14 15.12 6.08
C ASN A 134 -5.12 14.19 5.41
N ILE A 135 -5.45 13.76 4.18
CA ILE A 135 -4.62 12.85 3.38
C ILE A 135 -4.44 13.40 1.96
N GLU A 136 -3.35 13.03 1.33
CA GLU A 136 -3.07 13.35 -0.07
C GLU A 136 -3.57 12.22 -0.97
N ILE A 137 -4.35 12.55 -2.02
CA ILE A 137 -4.88 11.56 -2.96
C ILE A 137 -4.54 11.97 -4.39
N HIS A 138 -4.00 11.03 -5.15
CA HIS A 138 -3.75 11.19 -6.59
C HIS A 138 -4.47 10.10 -7.37
N LYS A 139 -5.08 10.50 -8.48
CA LYS A 139 -5.69 9.60 -9.44
C LYS A 139 -4.85 9.56 -10.71
N PHE A 140 -4.46 8.35 -11.12
CA PHE A 140 -3.60 8.10 -12.28
C PHE A 140 -4.38 7.43 -13.40
N TYR A 141 -3.99 7.72 -14.63
CA TYR A 141 -4.47 6.96 -15.77
C TYR A 141 -4.13 5.47 -15.60
N GLY A 142 -5.06 4.59 -16.00
CA GLY A 142 -4.88 3.14 -15.94
C GLY A 142 -5.88 2.42 -15.06
N GLN A 143 -5.54 1.19 -14.72
CA GLN A 143 -6.34 0.25 -13.95
C GLN A 143 -5.56 -0.23 -12.72
N HIS A 144 -6.21 -1.06 -11.90
CA HIS A 144 -5.57 -1.75 -10.78
C HIS A 144 -4.27 -2.44 -11.21
N GLY A 145 -3.17 -2.17 -10.53
CA GLY A 145 -1.85 -2.69 -10.89
C GLY A 145 -1.09 -1.86 -11.94
N PHE A 146 -1.50 -0.60 -12.22
CA PHE A 146 -0.85 0.27 -13.21
C PHE A 146 0.65 0.48 -12.97
N SER A 147 1.13 0.35 -11.75
CA SER A 147 2.53 0.53 -11.40
C SER A 147 3.34 -0.78 -11.37
N ASP A 148 2.73 -1.92 -11.65
CA ASP A 148 3.41 -3.21 -11.66
C ASP A 148 3.92 -3.55 -13.07
N PRO A 149 5.25 -3.57 -13.30
CA PRO A 149 5.82 -3.79 -14.63
C PRO A 149 5.56 -5.20 -15.20
N TYR A 150 5.09 -6.13 -14.36
CA TYR A 150 4.73 -7.48 -14.79
C TYR A 150 3.24 -7.64 -15.09
N SER A 151 2.43 -6.63 -14.78
CA SER A 151 1.00 -6.60 -15.08
C SER A 151 0.74 -6.21 -16.53
N SER A 152 -0.24 -6.85 -17.16
CA SER A 152 -0.76 -6.42 -18.47
C SER A 152 -1.43 -5.03 -18.44
N LYS A 153 -1.64 -4.48 -17.24
CA LYS A 153 -2.25 -3.17 -16.97
C LYS A 153 -1.20 -2.09 -16.66
N TYR A 154 0.10 -2.43 -16.81
CA TYR A 154 1.19 -1.48 -16.56
C TYR A 154 1.09 -0.26 -17.46
N ASP A 155 1.19 0.92 -16.86
CA ASP A 155 1.31 2.20 -17.54
C ASP A 155 2.57 2.90 -17.05
N GLU A 156 3.57 2.98 -17.93
CA GLU A 156 4.90 3.47 -17.59
C GLU A 156 4.87 4.90 -17.05
N LYS A 157 4.08 5.78 -17.67
CA LYS A 157 3.99 7.19 -17.28
C LYS A 157 3.39 7.34 -15.89
N SER A 158 2.26 6.69 -15.64
CA SER A 158 1.58 6.72 -14.33
C SER A 158 2.44 6.06 -13.26
N ALA A 159 3.11 4.95 -13.59
CA ALA A 159 4.00 4.24 -12.68
C ALA A 159 5.18 5.13 -12.25
N GLN A 160 5.83 5.80 -13.21
CA GLN A 160 6.97 6.67 -12.93
C GLN A 160 6.56 7.91 -12.13
N GLU A 161 5.43 8.52 -12.46
CA GLU A 161 4.93 9.68 -11.73
C GLU A 161 4.55 9.30 -10.28
N ALA A 162 3.84 8.19 -10.08
CA ALA A 162 3.50 7.70 -8.75
C ALA A 162 4.76 7.34 -7.93
N LEU A 163 5.78 6.75 -8.57
CA LEU A 163 7.06 6.45 -7.94
C LEU A 163 7.77 7.71 -7.47
N ASN A 164 7.85 8.74 -8.31
CA ASN A 164 8.48 10.01 -7.94
C ASN A 164 7.76 10.66 -6.74
N ARG A 165 6.42 10.70 -6.76
CA ARG A 165 5.63 11.23 -5.66
C ARG A 165 5.81 10.43 -4.35
N MET A 166 5.89 9.12 -4.43
CA MET A 166 6.21 8.27 -3.27
C MET A 166 7.56 8.63 -2.68
N VAL A 167 8.61 8.73 -3.50
CA VAL A 167 9.96 9.06 -3.05
C VAL A 167 9.98 10.46 -2.42
N ASP A 168 9.39 11.45 -3.09
CA ASP A 168 9.31 12.83 -2.58
C ASP A 168 8.58 12.87 -1.23
N PHE A 169 7.49 12.11 -1.09
CA PHE A 169 6.75 11.99 0.16
C PHE A 169 7.58 11.40 1.29
N LEU A 170 8.27 10.28 1.05
CA LEU A 170 9.12 9.61 2.05
C LEU A 170 10.33 10.47 2.48
N LEU A 171 10.88 11.27 1.57
CA LEU A 171 11.99 12.18 1.89
C LEU A 171 11.55 13.45 2.61
N LYS A 172 10.30 13.88 2.42
CA LYS A 172 9.75 15.10 3.03
C LYS A 172 9.33 14.88 4.48
N HIS A 173 8.73 13.77 4.77
CA HIS A 173 8.19 13.46 6.10
C HIS A 173 9.13 12.61 6.92
#